data_04856474d96cdc8e11b23e206cf677e4
#
_entry.id   04856474d96cdc8e11b23e206cf677e4
#
_cell.length_a   1.000
_cell.length_b   1.000
_cell.length_c   1.000
_cell.angle_alpha   90.00
_cell.angle_beta   90.00
_cell.angle_gamma   90.00
#
_symmetry.space_group_name_H-M   'P 1'
#
loop_
_entity.id
_entity.type
_entity.pdbx_description
1 polymer ?
#
loop_
_entity_poly.entity_id
_entity_poly.type
_entity_poly.pdbx_seq_one_letter_code
_entity_poly.pdbx_strand_id
1 'polypeptide(L)'
;KGYYGNAVAGPVFKAVAEKLYGNRTDLQDRTQLAQLDSLRPEHRTQMPISYAGNAHDLLTAAHALNIPVSVSGPGDWVGTRATDSAVVLSPRAMPDDGLDMVPNVVGMGLKDAIYLLENRGLRVRISGTGMVRRQSIMPGSRLVKGSAITIELA
;
A
#
# COMPACT_ATOMS: atom_id res chain seq x y z
N LYS A 1 -13.38 50.89 -22.03
CA LYS A 1 -12.84 49.65 -21.43
C LYS A 1 -13.68 48.50 -21.96
N GLY A 2 -13.18 47.82 -23.01
CA GLY A 2 -13.85 46.66 -23.57
C GLY A 2 -13.74 45.47 -22.62
N TYR A 3 -14.83 44.99 -22.08
CA TYR A 3 -14.92 43.71 -21.42
C TYR A 3 -14.90 42.63 -22.51
N TYR A 4 -13.76 42.02 -22.71
CA TYR A 4 -13.69 40.84 -23.58
C TYR A 4 -14.36 39.68 -22.87
N GLY A 5 -15.44 39.14 -23.40
CA GLY A 5 -16.17 37.99 -22.87
C GLY A 5 -15.25 36.78 -22.54
N ASN A 6 -14.13 36.70 -23.24
CA ASN A 6 -13.11 35.70 -23.03
C ASN A 6 -12.37 35.82 -21.67
N ALA A 7 -12.24 37.02 -21.13
CA ALA A 7 -11.57 37.24 -19.84
C ALA A 7 -12.45 36.88 -18.65
N VAL A 8 -13.77 36.89 -18.81
CA VAL A 8 -14.73 36.59 -17.74
C VAL A 8 -15.27 35.16 -17.87
N ALA A 9 -15.63 34.74 -19.07
CA ALA A 9 -16.20 33.42 -19.31
C ALA A 9 -15.15 32.30 -19.48
N GLY A 10 -13.95 32.64 -19.96
CA GLY A 10 -12.88 31.69 -20.23
C GLY A 10 -12.49 30.84 -19.03
N PRO A 11 -12.22 31.42 -17.84
CA PRO A 11 -11.85 30.62 -16.64
C PRO A 11 -12.97 29.68 -16.16
N VAL A 12 -14.23 30.15 -16.25
CA VAL A 12 -15.38 29.33 -15.85
C VAL A 12 -15.58 28.17 -16.82
N PHE A 13 -15.47 28.45 -18.14
CA PHE A 13 -15.58 27.42 -19.16
C PHE A 13 -14.48 26.34 -19.02
N LYS A 14 -13.26 26.80 -18.76
CA LYS A 14 -12.11 25.91 -18.50
C LYS A 14 -12.37 25.01 -17.30
N ALA A 15 -12.78 25.55 -16.15
CA ALA A 15 -13.05 24.80 -14.94
C ALA A 15 -14.18 23.75 -15.12
N VAL A 16 -15.23 24.11 -15.86
CA VAL A 16 -16.32 23.18 -16.18
C VAL A 16 -15.84 22.09 -17.13
N ALA A 17 -15.09 22.45 -18.16
CA ALA A 17 -14.54 21.48 -19.12
C ALA A 17 -13.57 20.49 -18.45
N GLU A 18 -12.66 20.97 -17.60
CA GLU A 18 -11.73 20.11 -16.85
C GLU A 18 -12.48 19.16 -15.91
N LYS A 19 -13.54 19.62 -15.26
CA LYS A 19 -14.35 18.79 -14.37
C LYS A 19 -15.17 17.73 -15.13
N LEU A 20 -15.71 18.10 -16.29
CA LEU A 20 -16.42 17.16 -17.17
C LEU A 20 -15.46 16.13 -17.77
N TYR A 21 -14.29 16.58 -18.24
CA TYR A 21 -13.30 15.69 -18.86
C TYR A 21 -12.66 14.76 -17.84
N GLY A 22 -12.41 15.23 -16.62
CA GLY A 22 -11.84 14.42 -15.54
C GLY A 22 -12.81 13.36 -15.01
N ASN A 23 -14.13 13.58 -15.09
CA ASN A 23 -15.15 12.65 -14.59
C ASN A 23 -15.71 11.71 -15.67
N ARG A 24 -15.39 11.93 -16.93
CA ARG A 24 -15.90 11.13 -18.07
C ARG A 24 -14.76 10.37 -18.73
N THR A 25 -14.51 9.17 -18.26
CA THR A 25 -13.49 8.25 -18.83
C THR A 25 -13.86 7.74 -20.24
N ASP A 26 -15.13 7.85 -20.63
CA ASP A 26 -15.61 7.52 -21.97
C ASP A 26 -15.20 8.55 -23.04
N LEU A 27 -14.87 9.78 -22.60
CA LEU A 27 -14.36 10.84 -23.48
C LEU A 27 -12.83 10.80 -23.65
N GLN A 28 -12.15 10.00 -22.85
CA GLN A 28 -10.73 9.77 -23.01
C GLN A 28 -10.53 8.73 -24.12
N ASP A 29 -10.01 9.16 -25.24
CA ASP A 29 -9.75 8.28 -26.37
C ASP A 29 -8.70 7.24 -25.98
N ARG A 30 -9.12 5.98 -25.77
CA ARG A 30 -8.24 4.86 -25.40
C ARG A 30 -7.11 4.67 -26.40
N THR A 31 -7.31 5.08 -27.64
CA THR A 31 -6.31 4.97 -28.71
C THR A 31 -5.14 5.92 -28.45
N GLN A 32 -5.41 7.13 -27.96
CA GLN A 32 -4.33 8.08 -27.62
C GLN A 32 -3.56 7.66 -26.37
N LEU A 33 -4.24 7.08 -25.37
CA LEU A 33 -3.58 6.53 -24.19
C LEU A 33 -2.69 5.34 -24.54
N ALA A 34 -3.13 4.46 -25.43
CA ALA A 34 -2.34 3.33 -25.90
C ALA A 34 -1.12 3.78 -26.75
N GLN A 35 -1.26 4.87 -27.53
CA GLN A 35 -0.14 5.44 -28.28
C GLN A 35 0.87 6.14 -27.37
N LEU A 36 0.41 6.82 -26.32
CA LEU A 36 1.29 7.41 -25.31
C LEU A 36 2.04 6.37 -24.50
N ASP A 37 1.42 5.22 -24.22
CA ASP A 37 2.10 4.09 -23.57
C ASP A 37 3.15 3.44 -24.44
N SER A 38 2.95 3.39 -25.78
CA SER A 38 3.93 2.88 -26.72
C SER A 38 5.14 3.82 -26.94
N LEU A 39 4.98 5.11 -26.62
CA LEU A 39 6.06 6.11 -26.67
C LEU A 39 6.82 6.25 -25.34
N ARG A 40 6.37 5.61 -24.28
CA ARG A 40 7.16 5.53 -23.05
C ARG A 40 8.38 4.67 -23.33
N PRO A 41 9.61 5.19 -23.05
CA PRO A 41 10.79 4.34 -23.07
C PRO A 41 10.48 3.13 -22.18
N GLU A 42 10.80 1.93 -22.64
CA GLU A 42 10.54 0.67 -21.94
C GLU A 42 10.86 0.84 -20.45
N HIS A 43 9.84 1.19 -19.66
CA HIS A 43 9.96 1.04 -18.24
C HIS A 43 10.15 -0.46 -18.04
N ARG A 44 11.35 -0.86 -17.70
CA ARG A 44 11.55 -2.15 -17.03
C ARG A 44 10.43 -2.22 -16.00
N THR A 45 9.51 -3.11 -16.23
CA THR A 45 8.36 -3.32 -15.36
C THR A 45 8.92 -3.84 -14.04
N GLN A 46 9.40 -2.92 -13.20
CA GLN A 46 9.77 -3.30 -11.85
C GLN A 46 8.49 -3.72 -11.17
N MET A 47 8.49 -4.93 -10.62
CA MET A 47 7.36 -5.40 -9.85
C MET A 47 7.07 -4.40 -8.73
N PRO A 48 5.79 -4.15 -8.44
CA PRO A 48 5.42 -3.18 -7.42
C PRO A 48 5.97 -3.60 -6.06
N ILE A 49 6.47 -2.62 -5.31
CA ILE A 49 6.86 -2.81 -3.93
C ILE A 49 5.58 -2.90 -3.11
N SER A 50 5.38 -4.02 -2.44
CA SER A 50 4.28 -4.19 -1.50
C SER A 50 4.80 -4.31 -0.07
N TYR A 51 3.94 -4.01 0.90
CA TYR A 51 4.27 -4.14 2.31
C TYR A 51 4.10 -5.59 2.76
N ALA A 52 4.81 -5.97 3.81
CA ALA A 52 4.53 -7.21 4.51
C ALA A 52 3.09 -7.19 5.06
N GLY A 53 2.39 -8.31 5.01
CA GLY A 53 0.99 -8.34 5.39
C GLY A 53 0.43 -9.77 5.44
N ASN A 54 -0.90 -9.87 5.45
CA ASN A 54 -1.58 -11.15 5.39
C ASN A 54 -1.42 -11.79 4.01
N ALA A 55 -1.05 -13.07 3.96
CA ALA A 55 -0.76 -13.79 2.73
C ALA A 55 -1.99 -13.90 1.82
N HIS A 56 -3.16 -14.17 2.38
CA HIS A 56 -4.40 -14.30 1.63
C HIS A 56 -4.79 -12.97 0.95
N ASP A 57 -4.72 -11.87 1.67
CA ASP A 57 -5.05 -10.53 1.14
C ASP A 57 -4.08 -10.13 0.02
N LEU A 58 -2.77 -10.39 0.21
CA LEU A 58 -1.75 -10.11 -0.80
C LEU A 58 -1.91 -10.96 -2.05
N LEU A 59 -2.24 -12.24 -1.91
CA LEU A 59 -2.51 -13.14 -3.04
C LEU A 59 -3.76 -12.70 -3.81
N THR A 60 -4.83 -12.33 -3.09
CA THR A 60 -6.07 -11.85 -3.70
C THR A 60 -5.84 -10.57 -4.49
N ALA A 61 -5.11 -9.61 -3.91
CA ALA A 61 -4.78 -8.36 -4.58
C ALA A 61 -3.87 -8.60 -5.81
N ALA A 62 -2.85 -9.42 -5.67
CA ALA A 62 -1.95 -9.74 -6.77
C ALA A 62 -2.67 -10.43 -7.93
N HIS A 63 -3.57 -11.37 -7.64
CA HIS A 63 -4.39 -12.04 -8.65
C HIS A 63 -5.32 -11.05 -9.37
N ALA A 64 -5.99 -10.17 -8.63
CA ALA A 64 -6.87 -9.14 -9.21
C ALA A 64 -6.12 -8.15 -10.12
N LEU A 65 -4.85 -7.91 -9.84
CA LEU A 65 -3.97 -7.00 -10.60
C LEU A 65 -3.12 -7.72 -11.66
N ASN A 66 -3.28 -9.04 -11.83
CA ASN A 66 -2.44 -9.89 -12.70
C ASN A 66 -0.92 -9.75 -12.41
N ILE A 67 -0.56 -9.60 -11.15
CA ILE A 67 0.84 -9.53 -10.71
C ILE A 67 1.35 -10.95 -10.46
N PRO A 68 2.46 -11.37 -11.11
CA PRO A 68 3.06 -12.67 -10.84
C PRO A 68 3.56 -12.76 -9.40
N VAL A 69 3.20 -13.84 -8.70
CA VAL A 69 3.60 -14.09 -7.32
C VAL A 69 4.28 -15.43 -7.19
N SER A 70 5.37 -15.47 -6.44
CA SER A 70 6.04 -16.69 -6.00
C SER A 70 5.96 -16.82 -4.48
N VAL A 71 5.46 -17.94 -3.98
CA VAL A 71 5.28 -18.20 -2.54
C VAL A 71 6.37 -19.18 -2.08
N SER A 72 7.17 -18.77 -1.09
CA SER A 72 8.32 -19.55 -0.62
C SER A 72 7.98 -20.58 0.48
N GLY A 73 6.73 -20.63 0.95
CA GLY A 73 6.30 -21.57 1.97
C GLY A 73 4.97 -21.17 2.62
N PRO A 74 4.41 -22.03 3.50
CA PRO A 74 3.15 -21.76 4.19
C PRO A 74 3.33 -20.71 5.29
N GLY A 75 2.31 -19.87 5.50
CA GLY A 75 2.27 -18.88 6.57
C GLY A 75 1.18 -17.85 6.33
N ASP A 76 0.47 -17.49 7.38
CA ASP A 76 -0.60 -16.48 7.31
C ASP A 76 -0.05 -15.06 7.14
N TRP A 77 1.14 -14.81 7.64
CA TRP A 77 1.84 -13.55 7.54
C TRP A 77 3.12 -13.70 6.72
N VAL A 78 3.30 -12.82 5.76
CA VAL A 78 4.41 -12.89 4.82
C VAL A 78 5.14 -11.54 4.70
N GLY A 79 6.44 -11.63 4.48
CA GLY A 79 7.23 -10.54 3.95
C GLY A 79 7.16 -10.56 2.43
N THR A 80 7.32 -9.40 1.80
CA THR A 80 7.29 -9.25 0.35
C THR A 80 8.63 -8.78 -0.17
N ARG A 81 9.02 -9.26 -1.36
CA ARG A 81 10.19 -8.78 -2.08
C ARG A 81 9.88 -8.76 -3.57
N ALA A 82 10.01 -7.58 -4.18
CA ALA A 82 9.94 -7.45 -5.62
C ALA A 82 11.20 -8.00 -6.28
N THR A 83 11.02 -8.77 -7.34
CA THR A 83 12.06 -9.21 -8.26
C THR A 83 11.77 -8.69 -9.66
N ASP A 84 12.58 -8.99 -10.66
CA ASP A 84 12.34 -8.53 -12.04
C ASP A 84 11.12 -9.19 -12.68
N SER A 85 10.68 -10.34 -12.19
CA SER A 85 9.63 -11.16 -12.81
C SER A 85 8.43 -11.45 -11.92
N ALA A 86 8.54 -11.30 -10.60
CA ALA A 86 7.48 -11.64 -9.67
C ALA A 86 7.65 -10.94 -8.31
N VAL A 87 6.57 -10.87 -7.55
CA VAL A 87 6.63 -10.54 -6.13
C VAL A 87 6.80 -11.84 -5.34
N VAL A 88 7.88 -11.95 -4.58
CA VAL A 88 8.16 -13.13 -3.74
C VAL A 88 7.55 -12.91 -2.36
N LEU A 89 6.67 -13.82 -1.95
CA LEU A 89 6.09 -13.87 -0.61
C LEU A 89 6.85 -14.91 0.21
N SER A 90 7.45 -14.47 1.31
CA SER A 90 8.20 -15.35 2.22
C SER A 90 7.50 -15.40 3.56
N PRO A 91 7.29 -16.60 4.16
CA PRO A 91 6.70 -16.73 5.47
C PRO A 91 7.45 -15.90 6.49
N ARG A 92 6.71 -15.22 7.35
CA ARG A 92 7.24 -14.42 8.43
C ARG A 92 6.98 -15.15 9.75
N ALA A 93 8.05 -15.40 10.49
CA ALA A 93 7.91 -15.97 11.82
C ALA A 93 7.10 -15.00 12.70
N MET A 94 5.93 -15.45 13.12
CA MET A 94 5.16 -14.81 14.18
C MET A 94 5.40 -15.58 15.47
N PRO A 95 5.40 -14.92 16.62
CA PRO A 95 5.37 -15.64 17.88
C PRO A 95 4.16 -16.57 17.89
N ASP A 96 4.37 -17.85 18.21
CA ASP A 96 3.31 -18.85 18.23
C ASP A 96 2.10 -18.37 19.02
N ASP A 97 0.91 -18.78 18.56
CA ASP A 97 -0.35 -18.50 19.21
C ASP A 97 -0.33 -19.08 20.62
N GLY A 98 -0.26 -18.21 21.62
CA GLY A 98 -0.19 -18.59 23.03
C GLY A 98 1.04 -18.05 23.77
N LEU A 99 2.01 -17.52 23.09
CA LEU A 99 3.11 -16.84 23.74
C LEU A 99 2.76 -15.36 23.95
N ASP A 100 2.86 -14.92 25.21
CA ASP A 100 2.75 -13.51 25.60
C ASP A 100 3.98 -12.72 25.09
N MET A 101 4.17 -12.72 23.77
CA MET A 101 5.28 -12.03 23.10
C MET A 101 4.79 -10.99 22.11
N VAL A 102 5.54 -9.89 22.05
CA VAL A 102 5.27 -8.77 21.13
C VAL A 102 5.64 -9.18 19.71
N PRO A 103 4.70 -9.12 18.73
CA PRO A 103 5.00 -9.44 17.34
C PRO A 103 5.90 -8.41 16.69
N ASN A 104 6.61 -8.83 15.65
CA ASN A 104 7.37 -7.92 14.80
C ASN A 104 6.47 -7.37 13.69
N VAL A 105 6.15 -6.08 13.75
CA VAL A 105 5.31 -5.40 12.74
C VAL A 105 6.10 -4.48 11.80
N VAL A 106 7.42 -4.44 11.93
CA VAL A 106 8.28 -3.63 11.02
C VAL A 106 8.14 -4.14 9.58
N GLY A 107 7.96 -3.24 8.64
CA GLY A 107 7.73 -3.55 7.22
C GLY A 107 6.26 -3.80 6.85
N MET A 108 5.34 -3.76 7.81
CA MET A 108 3.91 -3.93 7.56
C MET A 108 3.22 -2.60 7.26
N GLY A 109 2.09 -2.69 6.56
CA GLY A 109 1.14 -1.58 6.46
C GLY A 109 0.48 -1.30 7.81
N LEU A 110 -0.02 -0.07 7.97
CA LEU A 110 -0.63 0.38 9.23
C LEU A 110 -1.78 -0.52 9.69
N LYS A 111 -2.68 -0.91 8.78
CA LYS A 111 -3.85 -1.75 9.08
C LYS A 111 -3.44 -3.08 9.73
N ASP A 112 -2.50 -3.77 9.10
CA ASP A 112 -2.05 -5.10 9.55
C ASP A 112 -1.26 -5.02 10.85
N ALA A 113 -0.45 -3.97 11.00
CA ALA A 113 0.30 -3.72 12.23
C ALA A 113 -0.62 -3.46 13.43
N ILE A 114 -1.65 -2.62 13.26
CA ILE A 114 -2.65 -2.36 14.31
C ILE A 114 -3.38 -3.65 14.66
N TYR A 115 -3.88 -4.36 13.66
CA TYR A 115 -4.61 -5.62 13.85
C TYR A 115 -3.81 -6.62 14.70
N LEU A 116 -2.54 -6.83 14.36
CA LEU A 116 -1.69 -7.75 15.10
C LEU A 116 -1.42 -7.31 16.55
N LEU A 117 -1.15 -6.03 16.76
CA LEU A 117 -0.80 -5.52 18.08
C LEU A 117 -2.01 -5.42 19.00
N GLU A 118 -3.15 -4.97 18.49
CA GLU A 118 -4.38 -4.83 19.28
C GLU A 118 -5.00 -6.19 19.63
N ASN A 119 -4.98 -7.15 18.71
CA ASN A 119 -5.40 -8.53 19.02
C ASN A 119 -4.57 -9.20 20.11
N ARG A 120 -3.35 -8.73 20.33
CA ARG A 120 -2.50 -9.15 21.45
C ARG A 120 -2.76 -8.31 22.73
N GLY A 121 -3.69 -7.37 22.68
CA GLY A 121 -4.08 -6.54 23.82
C GLY A 121 -3.15 -5.35 24.09
N LEU A 122 -2.34 -4.94 23.11
CA LEU A 122 -1.54 -3.73 23.17
C LEU A 122 -2.36 -2.50 22.72
N ARG A 123 -2.06 -1.33 23.28
CA ARG A 123 -2.62 -0.05 22.82
C ARG A 123 -1.65 0.62 21.86
N VAL A 124 -2.05 0.77 20.60
CA VAL A 124 -1.17 1.30 19.56
C VAL A 124 -1.22 2.82 19.52
N ARG A 125 -0.04 3.44 19.50
CA ARG A 125 0.16 4.86 19.19
C ARG A 125 0.90 4.95 17.86
N ILE A 126 0.45 5.85 17.00
CA ILE A 126 0.93 5.96 15.63
C ILE A 126 1.62 7.30 15.43
N SER A 127 2.75 7.30 14.73
CA SER A 127 3.46 8.48 14.29
C SER A 127 3.91 8.30 12.85
N GLY A 128 3.68 9.31 11.99
CA GLY A 128 4.05 9.27 10.58
C GLY A 128 3.00 8.61 9.67
N THR A 129 3.37 8.34 8.43
CA THR A 129 2.53 7.73 7.38
C THR A 129 3.35 6.75 6.55
N GLY A 130 2.70 5.75 5.94
CA GLY A 130 3.37 4.76 5.10
C GLY A 130 3.53 3.40 5.77
N MET A 131 4.71 2.83 5.70
CA MET A 131 5.08 1.52 6.23
C MET A 131 5.68 1.65 7.62
N VAL A 132 5.42 0.69 8.50
CA VAL A 132 6.05 0.65 9.82
C VAL A 132 7.57 0.49 9.69
N ARG A 133 8.31 1.49 10.13
CA ARG A 133 9.78 1.49 10.16
C ARG A 133 10.34 1.06 11.50
N ARG A 134 9.63 1.39 12.57
CA ARG A 134 10.08 1.11 13.94
C ARG A 134 8.91 0.84 14.86
N GLN A 135 9.13 0.04 15.88
CA GLN A 135 8.22 -0.15 17.02
C GLN A 135 8.98 0.06 18.33
N SER A 136 8.31 0.66 19.32
CA SER A 136 8.94 1.06 20.60
C SER A 136 9.24 -0.12 21.52
N ILE A 137 8.50 -1.22 21.41
CA ILE A 137 8.76 -2.43 22.18
C ILE A 137 9.42 -3.45 21.25
N MET A 138 10.52 -4.03 21.71
CA MET A 138 11.30 -4.99 20.91
C MET A 138 10.46 -6.23 20.56
N PRO A 139 10.47 -6.68 19.31
CA PRO A 139 9.85 -7.95 18.93
C PRO A 139 10.37 -9.11 19.76
N GLY A 140 9.49 -10.04 20.14
CA GLY A 140 9.85 -11.18 21.00
C GLY A 140 9.98 -10.86 22.50
N SER A 141 9.80 -9.59 22.90
CA SER A 141 9.71 -9.24 24.32
C SER A 141 8.43 -9.79 24.92
N ARG A 142 8.44 -10.02 26.24
CA ARG A 142 7.25 -10.43 26.97
C ARG A 142 6.16 -9.37 26.85
N LEU A 143 4.98 -9.78 26.42
CA LEU A 143 3.82 -8.94 26.25
C LEU A 143 3.16 -8.65 27.60
N VAL A 144 2.86 -7.40 27.88
CA VAL A 144 2.04 -6.98 29.01
C VAL A 144 0.76 -6.39 28.44
N LYS A 145 -0.37 -7.07 28.61
CA LYS A 145 -1.67 -6.61 28.11
C LYS A 145 -2.01 -5.21 28.63
N GLY A 146 -2.55 -4.36 27.76
CA GLY A 146 -2.85 -2.98 28.08
C GLY A 146 -1.67 -2.00 27.97
N SER A 147 -0.46 -2.48 27.75
CA SER A 147 0.70 -1.61 27.51
C SER A 147 0.54 -0.81 26.21
N ALA A 148 1.10 0.40 26.21
CA ALA A 148 1.16 1.22 25.01
C ALA A 148 2.41 0.88 24.19
N ILE A 149 2.23 0.68 22.89
CA ILE A 149 3.30 0.54 21.92
C ILE A 149 3.19 1.65 20.87
N THR A 150 4.30 2.33 20.59
CA THR A 150 4.35 3.32 19.51
C THR A 150 4.95 2.70 18.28
N ILE A 151 4.30 2.90 17.13
CA ILE A 151 4.83 2.55 15.82
C ILE A 151 5.10 3.81 15.01
N GLU A 152 6.28 3.86 14.40
CA GLU A 152 6.72 4.95 13.54
C GLU A 152 6.65 4.49 12.10
N LEU A 153 5.97 5.28 11.24
CA LEU A 153 5.79 5.02 9.81
C LEU A 153 6.60 6.02 8.99
N ALA A 154 7.10 5.53 7.85
CA ALA A 154 7.75 6.34 6.82
C ALA A 154 7.68 5.63 5.44
#